data_258d085d11f1623af5746e2c640fd3a6
#
_entry.id   258d085d11f1623af5746e2c640fd3a6
#
_cell.length_a   1.000
_cell.length_b   1.000
_cell.length_c   1.000
_cell.angle_alpha   90.00
_cell.angle_beta   90.00
_cell.angle_gamma   90.00
#
_symmetry.space_group_name_H-M   'P 1'
#
loop_
_entity.id
_entity.type
_entity.pdbx_description
1 polymer ?
#
loop_
_entity_poly.entity_id
_entity_poly.type
_entity_poly.pdbx_seq_one_letter_code
_entity_poly.pdbx_strand_id
1 'polypeptide(L)'
;MNTTATLTSTLEMTSWPKAILAGIVATVVETLMMYKGATMMIGQPMDIALELSNMTGTPWMMGMIMHLLLGIVIFPLAYASVTRQWLPGPNVLRGILWGLVLWVVAMFVMSPMMGKGLFMGGMPQGVAAFLAHVVYGALLGAIAGKGATRA
;
A
#
# COMPACT_ATOMS: atom_id res chain seq x y z
N MET A 1 -42.63 -6.21 -30.32
CA MET A 1 -41.46 -6.96 -29.80
C MET A 1 -40.51 -5.98 -29.15
N ASN A 2 -40.64 -5.79 -27.84
CA ASN A 2 -39.79 -4.88 -27.08
C ASN A 2 -38.71 -5.69 -26.38
N THR A 3 -37.50 -5.63 -26.90
CA THR A 3 -36.33 -6.17 -26.21
C THR A 3 -35.66 -5.04 -25.50
N THR A 4 -36.12 -4.73 -24.29
CA THR A 4 -35.39 -3.92 -23.33
C THR A 4 -34.19 -4.74 -22.81
N ALA A 5 -33.08 -4.63 -23.50
CA ALA A 5 -31.80 -5.09 -22.96
C ALA A 5 -31.49 -4.21 -21.77
N THR A 6 -31.82 -4.67 -20.59
CA THR A 6 -31.37 -4.08 -19.32
C THR A 6 -29.85 -4.28 -19.24
N LEU A 7 -29.12 -3.26 -19.65
CA LEU A 7 -27.68 -3.18 -19.39
C LEU A 7 -27.51 -2.99 -17.88
N THR A 8 -27.59 -4.06 -17.11
CA THR A 8 -27.07 -4.13 -15.79
C THR A 8 -25.54 -4.14 -15.93
N SER A 9 -24.94 -2.95 -16.04
CA SER A 9 -23.54 -2.78 -15.76
C SER A 9 -23.36 -3.07 -14.28
N THR A 10 -23.16 -4.34 -13.93
CA THR A 10 -22.62 -4.72 -12.64
C THR A 10 -21.22 -4.12 -12.59
N LEU A 11 -21.11 -2.91 -12.07
CA LEU A 11 -19.85 -2.40 -11.54
C LEU A 11 -19.48 -3.37 -10.43
N GLU A 12 -18.68 -4.38 -10.78
CA GLU A 12 -18.12 -5.29 -9.79
C GLU A 12 -17.21 -4.49 -8.88
N MET A 13 -17.81 -3.95 -7.86
CA MET A 13 -17.09 -3.33 -6.75
C MET A 13 -16.25 -4.43 -6.09
N THR A 14 -14.96 -4.19 -6.00
CA THR A 14 -14.09 -5.01 -5.14
C THR A 14 -14.76 -5.07 -3.78
N SER A 15 -15.07 -6.27 -3.30
CA SER A 15 -15.71 -6.40 -1.98
C SER A 15 -14.76 -5.86 -0.91
N TRP A 16 -15.27 -5.01 -0.04
CA TRP A 16 -14.51 -4.45 1.08
C TRP A 16 -13.74 -5.50 1.88
N PRO A 17 -14.30 -6.70 2.18
CA PRO A 17 -13.54 -7.77 2.83
C PRO A 17 -12.31 -8.22 2.06
N LYS A 18 -12.37 -8.29 0.72
CA LYS A 18 -11.19 -8.65 -0.09
C LYS A 18 -10.12 -7.55 -0.05
N ALA A 19 -10.52 -6.28 -0.05
CA ALA A 19 -9.57 -5.17 0.08
C ALA A 19 -8.85 -5.21 1.43
N ILE A 20 -9.58 -5.45 2.52
CA ILE A 20 -9.00 -5.59 3.87
C ILE A 20 -8.09 -6.82 3.95
N LEU A 21 -8.50 -7.97 3.44
CA LEU A 21 -7.65 -9.16 3.40
C LEU A 21 -6.35 -8.91 2.61
N ALA A 22 -6.46 -8.24 1.46
CA ALA A 22 -5.30 -7.83 0.68
C ALA A 22 -4.38 -6.90 1.47
N GLY A 23 -4.95 -5.94 2.19
CA GLY A 23 -4.23 -5.03 3.08
C GLY A 23 -3.51 -5.77 4.20
N ILE A 24 -4.16 -6.74 4.86
CA ILE A 24 -3.53 -7.56 5.91
C ILE A 24 -2.29 -8.27 5.36
N VAL A 25 -2.46 -9.02 4.27
CA VAL A 25 -1.34 -9.79 3.66
C VAL A 25 -0.22 -8.86 3.20
N ALA A 26 -0.57 -7.79 2.48
CA ALA A 26 0.40 -6.84 1.95
C ALA A 26 1.17 -6.12 3.07
N THR A 27 0.49 -5.66 4.12
CA THR A 27 1.11 -4.97 5.26
C THR A 27 2.01 -5.89 6.07
N VAL A 28 1.61 -7.14 6.31
CA VAL A 28 2.47 -8.12 7.01
C VAL A 28 3.76 -8.34 6.22
N VAL A 29 3.66 -8.58 4.91
CA VAL A 29 4.86 -8.79 4.07
C VAL A 29 5.72 -7.52 4.02
N GLU A 30 5.14 -6.35 3.82
CA GLU A 30 5.85 -5.07 3.83
C GLU A 30 6.58 -4.84 5.16
N THR A 31 5.90 -5.05 6.29
CA THR A 31 6.51 -4.92 7.62
C THR A 31 7.70 -5.86 7.77
N LEU A 32 7.57 -7.12 7.36
CA LEU A 32 8.70 -8.06 7.37
C LEU A 32 9.86 -7.62 6.48
N MET A 33 9.56 -7.06 5.30
CA MET A 33 10.58 -6.50 4.42
C MET A 33 11.29 -5.31 5.05
N MET A 34 10.56 -4.42 5.73
CA MET A 34 11.14 -3.26 6.41
C MET A 34 12.01 -3.66 7.61
N TYR A 35 11.60 -4.67 8.39
CA TYR A 35 12.40 -5.12 9.54
C TYR A 35 13.54 -6.07 9.14
N LYS A 36 13.27 -7.10 8.35
CA LYS A 36 14.25 -8.13 8.00
C LYS A 36 14.99 -7.82 6.70
N GLY A 37 14.25 -7.47 5.65
CA GLY A 37 14.83 -7.14 4.35
C GLY A 37 15.74 -5.93 4.41
N ALA A 38 15.32 -4.84 5.06
CA ALA A 38 16.15 -3.67 5.24
C ALA A 38 17.43 -4.00 6.05
N THR A 39 17.32 -4.80 7.12
CA THR A 39 18.50 -5.23 7.88
C THR A 39 19.52 -5.96 7.00
N MET A 40 19.05 -6.78 6.05
CA MET A 40 19.95 -7.48 5.10
C MET A 40 20.57 -6.54 4.06
N MET A 41 19.86 -5.49 3.66
CA MET A 41 20.29 -4.55 2.60
C MET A 41 21.15 -3.41 3.12
N ILE A 42 20.80 -2.86 4.26
CA ILE A 42 21.39 -1.62 4.80
C ILE A 42 21.95 -1.78 6.23
N GLY A 43 21.99 -3.00 6.76
CA GLY A 43 22.57 -3.34 8.05
C GLY A 43 21.73 -2.96 9.28
N GLN A 44 20.55 -2.37 9.10
CA GLN A 44 19.64 -1.99 10.18
C GLN A 44 18.18 -2.09 9.76
N PRO A 45 17.26 -2.36 10.70
CA PRO A 45 15.84 -2.38 10.39
C PRO A 45 15.33 -0.97 10.11
N MET A 46 14.30 -0.86 9.27
CA MET A 46 13.53 0.36 9.09
C MET A 46 12.24 0.25 9.92
N ASP A 47 12.25 0.82 11.12
CA ASP A 47 11.12 0.78 12.05
C ASP A 47 10.15 1.94 11.79
N ILE A 48 9.21 1.72 10.87
CA ILE A 48 8.22 2.75 10.52
C ILE A 48 7.29 3.08 11.70
N ALA A 49 7.04 2.15 12.61
CA ALA A 49 6.26 2.42 13.81
C ALA A 49 6.98 3.42 14.73
N LEU A 50 8.30 3.26 14.88
CA LEU A 50 9.11 4.22 15.62
C LEU A 50 9.10 5.61 14.97
N GLU A 51 9.22 5.67 13.63
CA GLU A 51 9.21 6.95 12.92
C GLU A 51 7.85 7.66 13.05
N LEU A 52 6.74 6.94 12.92
CA LEU A 52 5.40 7.50 13.13
C LEU A 52 5.19 7.95 14.58
N SER A 53 5.68 7.19 15.55
CA SER A 53 5.58 7.56 16.97
C SER A 53 6.40 8.81 17.29
N ASN A 54 7.61 8.92 16.74
CA ASN A 54 8.45 10.11 16.90
C ASN A 54 7.82 11.35 16.26
N MET A 55 7.23 11.22 15.06
CA MET A 55 6.55 12.31 14.37
C MET A 55 5.35 12.84 15.17
N THR A 56 4.64 11.98 15.86
CA THR A 56 3.43 12.34 16.61
C THR A 56 3.64 12.58 18.10
N GLY A 57 4.85 12.32 18.60
CA GLY A 57 5.16 12.40 20.04
C GLY A 57 4.44 11.34 20.88
N THR A 58 4.16 10.19 20.30
CA THR A 58 3.39 9.11 20.96
C THR A 58 4.25 7.88 21.22
N PRO A 59 3.84 6.93 22.10
CA PRO A 59 4.54 5.68 22.29
C PRO A 59 4.61 4.84 21.01
N TRP A 60 5.64 4.00 20.87
CA TRP A 60 5.85 3.09 19.74
C TRP A 60 4.61 2.28 19.35
N MET A 61 3.86 1.79 20.33
CA MET A 61 2.62 1.05 20.09
C MET A 61 1.61 1.85 19.27
N MET A 62 1.49 3.17 19.51
CA MET A 62 0.61 4.04 18.74
C MET A 62 1.10 4.19 17.30
N GLY A 63 2.41 4.33 17.08
CA GLY A 63 3.01 4.32 15.75
C GLY A 63 2.72 3.02 14.99
N MET A 64 2.79 1.87 15.68
CA MET A 64 2.43 0.58 15.08
C MET A 64 0.94 0.51 14.72
N ILE A 65 0.05 0.97 15.60
CA ILE A 65 -1.40 1.06 15.31
C ILE A 65 -1.66 1.93 14.08
N MET A 66 -0.98 3.08 13.98
CA MET A 66 -1.09 3.98 12.83
C MET A 66 -0.61 3.30 11.54
N HIS A 67 0.53 2.62 11.59
CA HIS A 67 1.07 1.86 10.45
C HIS A 67 0.09 0.78 9.98
N LEU A 68 -0.44 -0.02 10.90
CA LEU A 68 -1.41 -1.06 10.58
C LEU A 68 -2.74 -0.48 10.06
N LEU A 69 -3.22 0.61 10.63
CA LEU A 69 -4.43 1.29 10.18
C LEU A 69 -4.27 1.80 8.73
N LEU A 70 -3.15 2.42 8.43
CA LEU A 70 -2.84 2.89 7.07
C LEU A 70 -2.75 1.72 6.09
N GLY A 71 -1.96 0.71 6.40
CA GLY A 71 -1.65 -0.39 5.48
C GLY A 71 -2.81 -1.40 5.32
N ILE A 72 -3.58 -1.67 6.38
CA ILE A 72 -4.66 -2.67 6.35
C ILE A 72 -6.00 -2.06 5.93
N VAL A 73 -6.26 -0.81 6.30
CA VAL A 73 -7.58 -0.21 6.12
C VAL A 73 -7.54 0.93 5.10
N ILE A 74 -6.82 2.00 5.38
CA ILE A 74 -6.92 3.24 4.60
C ILE A 74 -6.45 3.05 3.17
N PHE A 75 -5.24 2.54 2.96
CA PHE A 75 -4.67 2.38 1.62
C PHE A 75 -5.39 1.33 0.77
N PRO A 76 -5.77 0.15 1.30
CA PRO A 76 -6.55 -0.81 0.53
C PRO A 76 -7.95 -0.30 0.15
N LEU A 77 -8.62 0.41 1.05
CA LEU A 77 -9.92 0.98 0.75
C LEU A 77 -9.82 2.13 -0.26
N ALA A 78 -8.82 2.98 -0.17
CA ALA A 78 -8.55 4.02 -1.16
C ALA A 78 -8.22 3.41 -2.54
N TYR A 79 -7.41 2.36 -2.59
CA TYR A 79 -7.15 1.61 -3.82
C TYR A 79 -8.42 1.04 -4.43
N ALA A 80 -9.23 0.36 -3.63
CA ALA A 80 -10.42 -0.33 -4.10
C ALA A 80 -11.53 0.63 -4.57
N SER A 81 -11.72 1.76 -3.88
CA SER A 81 -12.83 2.67 -4.12
C SER A 81 -12.53 3.73 -5.19
N VAL A 82 -11.31 4.25 -5.23
CA VAL A 82 -10.98 5.41 -6.07
C VAL A 82 -9.92 5.08 -7.11
N THR A 83 -8.77 4.59 -6.67
CA THR A 83 -7.55 4.58 -7.50
C THR A 83 -7.54 3.47 -8.54
N ARG A 84 -8.11 2.30 -8.21
CA ARG A 84 -8.09 1.12 -9.07
C ARG A 84 -8.68 1.37 -10.46
N GLN A 85 -9.75 2.13 -10.55
CA GLN A 85 -10.44 2.41 -11.83
C GLN A 85 -9.70 3.43 -12.71
N TRP A 86 -8.79 4.20 -12.13
CA TRP A 86 -8.02 5.25 -12.82
C TRP A 86 -6.64 4.75 -13.27
N LEU A 87 -6.15 3.68 -12.65
CA LEU A 87 -4.84 3.12 -12.96
C LEU A 87 -4.94 2.16 -14.15
N PRO A 88 -4.04 2.27 -15.15
CA PRO A 88 -4.04 1.44 -16.35
C PRO A 88 -3.50 0.02 -16.10
N GLY A 89 -3.87 -0.90 -16.96
CA GLY A 89 -3.29 -2.25 -17.03
C GLY A 89 -3.97 -3.31 -16.16
N PRO A 90 -3.38 -4.50 -16.06
CA PRO A 90 -3.89 -5.61 -15.25
C PRO A 90 -3.80 -5.30 -13.76
N ASN A 91 -4.55 -6.06 -12.94
CA ASN A 91 -4.72 -5.80 -11.52
C ASN A 91 -3.41 -5.67 -10.73
N VAL A 92 -2.43 -6.54 -11.00
CA VAL A 92 -1.11 -6.49 -10.35
C VAL A 92 -0.38 -5.19 -10.69
N LEU A 93 -0.39 -4.79 -11.96
CA LEU A 93 0.24 -3.54 -12.39
C LEU A 93 -0.43 -2.32 -11.74
N ARG A 94 -1.76 -2.30 -11.67
CA ARG A 94 -2.51 -1.25 -10.96
C ARG A 94 -2.11 -1.16 -9.50
N GLY A 95 -1.97 -2.31 -8.84
CA GLY A 95 -1.48 -2.37 -7.47
C GLY A 95 -0.05 -1.84 -7.34
N ILE A 96 0.87 -2.24 -8.23
CA ILE A 96 2.24 -1.72 -8.25
C ILE A 96 2.26 -0.20 -8.43
N LEU A 97 1.49 0.32 -9.39
CA LEU A 97 1.38 1.76 -9.60
C LEU A 97 0.85 2.49 -8.35
N TRP A 98 -0.11 1.91 -7.65
CA TRP A 98 -0.57 2.42 -6.36
C TRP A 98 0.54 2.40 -5.31
N GLY A 99 1.27 1.29 -5.19
CA GLY A 99 2.44 1.19 -4.30
C GLY A 99 3.49 2.25 -4.60
N LEU A 100 3.74 2.56 -5.89
CA LEU A 100 4.64 3.64 -6.30
C LEU A 100 4.13 5.02 -5.87
N VAL A 101 2.83 5.28 -5.97
CA VAL A 101 2.22 6.52 -5.45
C VAL A 101 2.45 6.64 -3.95
N LEU A 102 2.22 5.55 -3.19
CA LEU A 102 2.45 5.53 -1.74
C LEU A 102 3.93 5.74 -1.42
N TRP A 103 4.86 5.12 -2.17
CA TRP A 103 6.29 5.34 -2.01
C TRP A 103 6.69 6.80 -2.25
N VAL A 104 6.17 7.44 -3.30
CA VAL A 104 6.42 8.86 -3.57
C VAL A 104 5.94 9.72 -2.40
N VAL A 105 4.72 9.49 -1.90
CA VAL A 105 4.20 10.18 -0.72
C VAL A 105 5.09 9.93 0.51
N ALA A 106 5.50 8.68 0.73
CA ALA A 106 6.37 8.33 1.86
C ALA A 106 7.73 9.03 1.78
N MET A 107 8.36 9.09 0.61
CA MET A 107 9.71 9.64 0.45
C MET A 107 9.76 11.17 0.37
N PHE A 108 8.76 11.79 -0.23
CA PHE A 108 8.79 13.24 -0.50
C PHE A 108 7.91 14.06 0.45
N VAL A 109 6.99 13.42 1.15
CA VAL A 109 6.11 14.09 2.12
C VAL A 109 6.38 13.58 3.54
N MET A 110 6.18 12.28 3.77
CA MET A 110 6.28 11.72 5.12
C MET A 110 7.70 11.76 5.67
N SER A 111 8.70 11.37 4.89
CA SER A 111 10.10 11.33 5.33
C SER A 111 10.63 12.71 5.77
N PRO A 112 10.41 13.81 5.03
CA PRO A 112 10.71 15.15 5.51
C PRO A 112 9.92 15.55 6.77
N MET A 113 8.63 15.20 6.87
CA MET A 113 7.81 15.46 8.05
C MET A 113 8.30 14.72 9.30
N MET A 114 8.93 13.56 9.14
CA MET A 114 9.58 12.79 10.20
C MET A 114 10.98 13.33 10.55
N GLY A 115 11.43 14.42 9.92
CA GLY A 115 12.76 15.00 10.14
C GLY A 115 13.91 14.20 9.53
N LYS A 116 13.63 13.22 8.65
CA LYS A 116 14.65 12.37 8.02
C LYS A 116 15.18 12.93 6.70
N GLY A 117 14.60 14.02 6.19
CA GLY A 117 14.90 14.50 4.85
C GLY A 117 14.33 13.56 3.78
N LEU A 118 14.83 13.65 2.54
CA LEU A 118 14.39 12.77 1.46
C LEU A 118 14.93 11.34 1.64
N PHE A 119 14.17 10.37 1.15
CA PHE A 119 14.54 8.94 1.10
C PHE A 119 14.89 8.33 2.47
N MET A 120 14.20 8.76 3.54
CA MET A 120 14.42 8.25 4.92
C MET A 120 15.88 8.41 5.40
N GLY A 121 16.54 9.50 4.96
CA GLY A 121 17.91 9.81 5.31
C GLY A 121 18.97 9.29 4.33
N GLY A 122 18.59 8.61 3.24
CA GLY A 122 19.56 8.18 2.23
C GLY A 122 18.99 7.28 1.13
N MET A 123 19.72 7.19 0.03
CA MET A 123 19.32 6.37 -1.13
C MET A 123 19.14 4.88 -0.78
N PRO A 124 19.98 4.22 0.04
CA PRO A 124 19.75 2.82 0.39
C PRO A 124 18.42 2.58 1.09
N GLN A 125 18.01 3.48 2.00
CA GLN A 125 16.73 3.45 2.69
C GLN A 125 15.57 3.68 1.71
N GLY A 126 15.74 4.65 0.81
CA GLY A 126 14.77 4.92 -0.27
C GLY A 126 14.53 3.72 -1.17
N VAL A 127 15.60 2.98 -1.54
CA VAL A 127 15.52 1.76 -2.35
C VAL A 127 14.86 0.61 -1.57
N ALA A 128 15.20 0.41 -0.32
CA ALA A 128 14.57 -0.61 0.52
C ALA A 128 13.05 -0.36 0.64
N ALA A 129 12.67 0.89 0.91
CA ALA A 129 11.28 1.31 0.94
C ALA A 129 10.59 1.15 -0.42
N PHE A 130 11.27 1.47 -1.53
CA PHE A 130 10.74 1.27 -2.88
C PHE A 130 10.34 -0.17 -3.13
N LEU A 131 11.23 -1.12 -2.84
CA LEU A 131 10.97 -2.55 -3.00
C LEU A 131 9.80 -3.01 -2.13
N ALA A 132 9.74 -2.54 -0.89
CA ALA A 132 8.65 -2.87 0.02
C ALA A 132 7.28 -2.37 -0.51
N HIS A 133 7.20 -1.14 -1.00
CA HIS A 133 5.97 -0.58 -1.57
C HIS A 133 5.57 -1.24 -2.90
N VAL A 134 6.53 -1.62 -3.74
CA VAL A 134 6.24 -2.39 -4.98
C VAL A 134 5.62 -3.74 -4.63
N VAL A 135 6.18 -4.46 -3.66
CA VAL A 135 5.65 -5.74 -3.20
C VAL A 135 4.28 -5.57 -2.53
N TYR A 136 4.13 -4.57 -1.65
CA TYR A 136 2.85 -4.21 -1.06
C TYR A 136 1.77 -4.01 -2.14
N GLY A 137 2.06 -3.16 -3.11
CA GLY A 137 1.14 -2.85 -4.21
C GLY A 137 0.83 -4.07 -5.09
N ALA A 138 1.83 -4.89 -5.41
CA ALA A 138 1.64 -6.10 -6.19
C ALA A 138 0.69 -7.09 -5.50
N LEU A 139 0.88 -7.32 -4.20
CA LEU A 139 0.00 -8.18 -3.38
C LEU A 139 -1.40 -7.60 -3.27
N LEU A 140 -1.50 -6.29 -3.03
CA LEU A 140 -2.78 -5.60 -2.98
C LEU A 140 -3.55 -5.77 -4.30
N GLY A 141 -2.90 -5.52 -5.44
CA GLY A 141 -3.50 -5.68 -6.76
C GLY A 141 -3.88 -7.13 -7.09
N ALA A 142 -3.03 -8.09 -6.71
CA ALA A 142 -3.27 -9.52 -6.95
C ALA A 142 -4.50 -10.04 -6.18
N ILE A 143 -4.66 -9.63 -4.93
CA ILE A 143 -5.71 -10.15 -4.04
C ILE A 143 -7.00 -9.35 -4.19
N ALA A 144 -6.94 -8.02 -4.09
CA ALA A 144 -8.10 -7.15 -4.22
C ALA A 144 -8.58 -6.99 -5.67
N GLY A 145 -7.68 -7.20 -6.63
CA GLY A 145 -7.92 -6.96 -8.05
C GLY A 145 -8.76 -8.01 -8.78
N LYS A 146 -9.11 -9.14 -8.19
CA LYS A 146 -9.97 -10.15 -8.81
C LYS A 146 -11.44 -9.71 -8.78
N GLY A 147 -11.81 -8.84 -9.69
CA GLY A 147 -13.16 -8.57 -10.12
C GLY A 147 -13.28 -8.98 -11.58
N ALA A 148 -14.39 -9.65 -11.94
CA ALA A 148 -14.76 -10.32 -13.17
C ALA A 148 -13.83 -10.24 -14.38
N THR A 149 -13.44 -11.37 -14.86
CA THR A 149 -13.24 -11.64 -16.29
C THR A 149 -14.51 -11.20 -17.03
N ARG A 150 -14.39 -10.17 -17.87
CA ARG A 150 -15.38 -9.97 -18.93
C ARG A 150 -15.35 -11.23 -19.80
N ALA A 151 -16.43 -12.00 -19.76
CA ALA A 151 -16.69 -12.99 -20.78
C ALA A 151 -17.09 -12.28 -22.07
#